data_fac8bd534bfa0345ea363b662708f565
#
_entry.id   fac8bd534bfa0345ea363b662708f565
#
_cell.length_a   1.000
_cell.length_b   1.000
_cell.length_c   1.000
_cell.angle_alpha   90.00
_cell.angle_beta   90.00
_cell.angle_gamma   90.00
#
_symmetry.space_group_name_H-M   'P 1'
#
loop_
_entity.id
_entity.type
_entity.pdbx_description
1 polymer ?
#
loop_
_entity_poly.entity_id
_entity_poly.type
_entity_poly.pdbx_seq_one_letter_code
_entity_poly.pdbx_strand_id
1 'polypeptide(L)'
;MVEAFAEGPHCVAVQQQLNVFGANDEAIAACEQRGLAALARSPLAMGLLTGKYRPGGAMPAPDDVRRDTPHWDYFADEAFPAWTARVDAIRTALTRDGRALAQGALAWIWARSPAAIPIPGFRTVAQIEENALACDAGPLEPDAMAAVDAALGRVAPGR
;
A
#
# COMPACT_ATOMS: atom_id res chain seq x y z
N MET A 1 -18.58 8.01 -10.01
CA MET A 1 -19.34 7.00 -9.20
C MET A 1 -19.03 7.11 -7.71
N VAL A 2 -17.76 7.26 -7.31
CA VAL A 2 -17.39 7.43 -5.88
C VAL A 2 -18.04 8.68 -5.28
N GLU A 3 -18.08 9.79 -6.00
CA GLU A 3 -18.68 11.06 -5.55
C GLU A 3 -20.16 10.89 -5.18
N ALA A 4 -20.94 10.21 -6.01
CA ALA A 4 -22.37 10.02 -5.77
C ALA A 4 -22.66 9.23 -4.48
N PHE A 5 -21.82 8.26 -4.13
CA PHE A 5 -21.95 7.51 -2.87
C PHE A 5 -21.45 8.32 -1.68
N ALA A 6 -20.38 9.10 -1.86
CA ALA A 6 -19.81 9.95 -0.82
C ALA A 6 -20.73 11.13 -0.43
N GLU A 7 -21.67 11.52 -1.29
CA GLU A 7 -22.67 12.55 -1.04
C GLU A 7 -23.86 12.08 -0.20
N GLY A 8 -23.99 10.76 0.01
CA GLY A 8 -25.07 10.19 0.82
C GLY A 8 -24.95 10.62 2.29
N PRO A 9 -26.07 11.01 2.95
CA PRO A 9 -26.06 11.53 4.32
C PRO A 9 -25.60 10.53 5.39
N HIS A 10 -25.45 9.28 5.01
CA HIS A 10 -25.05 8.17 5.90
C HIS A 10 -23.68 7.57 5.51
N CYS A 11 -23.02 8.10 4.49
CA CYS A 11 -21.68 7.64 4.12
C CYS A 11 -20.66 8.15 5.15
N VAL A 12 -19.92 7.25 5.78
CA VAL A 12 -18.89 7.58 6.75
C VAL A 12 -17.49 7.14 6.29
N ALA A 13 -17.42 6.26 5.31
CA ALA A 13 -16.16 5.74 4.78
C ALA A 13 -16.32 5.27 3.33
N VAL A 14 -15.20 5.33 2.58
CA VAL A 14 -15.07 4.76 1.23
C VAL A 14 -13.92 3.77 1.24
N GLN A 15 -14.16 2.53 0.80
CA GLN A 15 -13.11 1.54 0.65
C GLN A 15 -12.58 1.53 -0.77
N GLN A 16 -11.26 1.59 -0.91
CA GLN A 16 -10.56 1.52 -2.18
C GLN A 16 -9.26 0.73 -2.08
N GLN A 17 -8.73 0.30 -3.22
CA GLN A 17 -7.37 -0.21 -3.26
C GLN A 17 -6.39 0.95 -3.10
N LEU A 18 -5.52 0.85 -2.09
CA LEU A 18 -4.50 1.85 -1.84
C LEU A 18 -3.25 1.18 -1.29
N ASN A 19 -2.17 1.26 -2.03
CA ASN A 19 -0.84 0.84 -1.62
C ASN A 19 0.22 1.62 -2.40
N VAL A 20 1.48 1.37 -2.10
CA VAL A 20 2.61 2.07 -2.73
C VAL A 20 2.61 1.98 -4.27
N PHE A 21 1.99 0.98 -4.88
CA PHE A 21 1.98 0.80 -6.33
C PHE A 21 0.76 1.42 -7.02
N GLY A 22 -0.27 1.81 -6.29
CA GLY A 22 -1.46 2.41 -6.87
C GLY A 22 -2.38 3.04 -5.85
N ALA A 23 -2.95 4.16 -6.24
CA ALA A 23 -3.92 4.94 -5.48
C ALA A 23 -4.99 5.49 -6.42
N ASN A 24 -6.20 5.67 -5.90
CA ASN A 24 -7.24 6.48 -6.53
C ASN A 24 -7.27 7.84 -5.83
N ASP A 25 -6.54 8.80 -6.37
CA ASP A 25 -6.36 10.13 -5.77
C ASP A 25 -7.67 10.92 -5.70
N GLU A 26 -8.58 10.73 -6.66
CA GLU A 26 -9.91 11.35 -6.64
C GLU A 26 -10.74 10.85 -5.45
N ALA A 27 -10.70 9.54 -5.17
CA ALA A 27 -11.41 8.97 -4.04
C ALA A 27 -10.81 9.42 -2.70
N ILE A 28 -9.49 9.56 -2.61
CA ILE A 28 -8.82 10.10 -1.42
C ILE A 28 -9.25 11.55 -1.20
N ALA A 29 -9.16 12.40 -2.23
CA ALA A 29 -9.54 13.80 -2.16
C ALA A 29 -11.03 13.97 -1.78
N ALA A 30 -11.91 13.14 -2.32
CA ALA A 30 -13.33 13.14 -1.95
C ALA A 30 -13.55 12.78 -0.46
N CYS A 31 -12.79 11.84 0.08
CA CYS A 31 -12.84 11.50 1.50
C CYS A 31 -12.37 12.68 2.37
N GLU A 32 -11.24 13.29 2.05
CA GLU A 32 -10.70 14.44 2.78
C GLU A 32 -11.66 15.63 2.79
N GLN A 33 -12.20 15.99 1.62
CA GLN A 33 -13.15 17.12 1.47
C GLN A 33 -14.44 16.94 2.26
N ARG A 34 -14.87 15.70 2.46
CA ARG A 34 -16.14 15.37 3.13
C ARG A 34 -15.98 14.84 4.55
N GLY A 35 -14.76 14.76 5.06
CA GLY A 35 -14.47 14.21 6.38
C GLY A 35 -14.80 12.72 6.51
N LEU A 36 -14.66 11.95 5.42
CA LEU A 36 -14.90 10.52 5.39
C LEU A 36 -13.58 9.75 5.61
N ALA A 37 -13.67 8.54 6.17
CA ALA A 37 -12.53 7.65 6.22
C ALA A 37 -12.27 7.01 4.83
N ALA A 38 -11.00 6.95 4.42
CA ALA A 38 -10.54 6.22 3.24
C ALA A 38 -9.96 4.86 3.65
N LEU A 39 -10.77 3.79 3.61
CA LEU A 39 -10.31 2.45 3.96
C LEU A 39 -9.44 1.88 2.85
N ALA A 40 -8.14 1.72 3.14
CA ALA A 40 -7.15 1.22 2.20
C ALA A 40 -7.11 -0.32 2.22
N ARG A 41 -7.80 -0.97 1.27
CA ARG A 41 -7.68 -2.42 1.07
C ARG A 41 -6.40 -2.76 0.31
N SER A 42 -5.89 -3.96 0.52
CA SER A 42 -4.63 -4.46 -0.08
C SER A 42 -3.41 -3.54 0.15
N PRO A 43 -3.24 -2.97 1.37
CA PRO A 43 -2.19 -2.00 1.66
C PRO A 43 -0.78 -2.57 1.46
N LEU A 44 -0.62 -3.90 1.58
CA LEU A 44 0.64 -4.62 1.41
C LEU A 44 0.75 -5.32 0.05
N ALA A 45 -0.05 -4.92 -0.96
CA ALA A 45 -0.03 -5.50 -2.31
C ALA A 45 -0.05 -7.04 -2.26
N MET A 46 -1.07 -7.61 -1.59
CA MET A 46 -1.24 -9.06 -1.38
C MET A 46 -0.04 -9.76 -0.71
N GLY A 47 0.76 -9.00 0.03
CA GLY A 47 1.95 -9.48 0.73
C GLY A 47 3.27 -9.25 -0.03
N LEU A 48 3.24 -8.69 -1.23
CA LEU A 48 4.47 -8.36 -1.98
C LEU A 48 5.34 -7.36 -1.21
N LEU A 49 4.71 -6.34 -0.59
CA LEU A 49 5.37 -5.31 0.21
C LEU A 49 5.84 -5.77 1.60
N THR A 50 5.74 -7.05 1.92
CA THR A 50 6.40 -7.62 3.10
C THR A 50 7.87 -7.99 2.82
N GLY A 51 8.28 -8.04 1.54
CA GLY A 51 9.60 -8.51 1.13
C GLY A 51 9.83 -10.01 1.29
N LYS A 52 8.80 -10.77 1.67
CA LYS A 52 8.86 -12.23 1.85
C LYS A 52 9.11 -12.96 0.53
N TYR A 53 8.50 -12.47 -0.56
CA TYR A 53 8.53 -13.11 -1.86
C TYR A 53 9.67 -12.58 -2.72
N ARG A 54 10.43 -13.48 -3.35
CA ARG A 54 11.60 -13.14 -4.19
C ARG A 54 11.74 -14.13 -5.34
N PRO A 55 12.27 -13.70 -6.51
CA PRO A 55 12.64 -14.61 -7.59
C PRO A 55 13.63 -15.67 -7.11
N GLY A 56 13.38 -16.91 -7.46
CA GLY A 56 14.20 -18.05 -7.01
C GLY A 56 14.07 -18.41 -5.53
N GLY A 57 13.16 -17.76 -4.79
CA GLY A 57 12.90 -17.97 -3.37
C GLY A 57 11.43 -18.28 -3.09
N ALA A 58 10.91 -17.72 -1.99
CA ALA A 58 9.52 -17.96 -1.61
C ALA A 58 8.54 -17.33 -2.61
N MET A 59 7.56 -18.13 -3.03
CA MET A 59 6.40 -17.75 -3.84
C MET A 59 5.12 -18.21 -3.15
N PRO A 60 3.95 -17.62 -3.46
CA PRO A 60 2.68 -18.25 -3.12
C PRO A 60 2.57 -19.64 -3.73
N ALA A 61 1.86 -20.57 -3.07
CA ALA A 61 1.61 -21.90 -3.62
C ALA A 61 0.96 -21.83 -5.01
N PRO A 62 1.14 -22.83 -5.87
CA PRO A 62 0.60 -22.82 -7.23
C PRO A 62 -0.93 -22.63 -7.31
N ASP A 63 -1.64 -23.11 -6.31
CA ASP A 63 -3.10 -23.01 -6.13
C ASP A 63 -3.55 -21.79 -5.31
N ASP A 64 -2.63 -20.92 -4.94
CA ASP A 64 -2.95 -19.70 -4.19
C ASP A 64 -3.65 -18.67 -5.12
N VAL A 65 -4.80 -18.17 -4.70
CA VAL A 65 -5.60 -17.17 -5.44
C VAL A 65 -4.81 -15.93 -5.86
N ARG A 66 -3.68 -15.65 -5.24
CA ARG A 66 -2.81 -14.52 -5.58
C ARG A 66 -2.05 -14.70 -6.88
N ARG A 67 -1.91 -15.95 -7.37
CA ARG A 67 -1.20 -16.25 -8.62
C ARG A 67 -2.07 -16.17 -9.87
N ASP A 68 -3.36 -16.40 -9.70
CA ASP A 68 -4.32 -16.39 -10.81
C ASP A 68 -5.55 -15.57 -10.43
N THR A 69 -5.54 -14.29 -10.78
CA THR A 69 -6.62 -13.36 -10.50
C THR A 69 -6.65 -12.24 -11.53
N PRO A 70 -7.84 -11.83 -12.03
CA PRO A 70 -7.96 -10.73 -12.99
C PRO A 70 -7.72 -9.34 -12.36
N HIS A 71 -7.53 -9.26 -11.04
CA HIS A 71 -7.47 -7.98 -10.33
C HIS A 71 -6.04 -7.43 -10.18
N TRP A 72 -5.01 -8.28 -10.27
CA TRP A 72 -3.60 -7.93 -10.18
C TRP A 72 -2.74 -9.07 -10.74
N ASP A 73 -1.51 -8.72 -11.12
CA ASP A 73 -0.53 -9.65 -11.69
C ASP A 73 0.74 -9.78 -10.83
N TYR A 74 0.69 -9.35 -9.56
CA TYR A 74 1.86 -9.31 -8.67
C TYR A 74 2.65 -10.62 -8.60
N PHE A 75 1.98 -11.75 -8.74
CA PHE A 75 2.56 -13.09 -8.62
C PHE A 75 2.42 -13.93 -9.90
N ALA A 76 2.01 -13.33 -11.00
CA ALA A 76 2.09 -13.99 -12.30
C ALA A 76 3.55 -14.22 -12.69
N ASP A 77 3.89 -15.41 -13.17
CA ASP A 77 5.29 -15.82 -13.38
C ASP A 77 6.07 -14.83 -14.27
N GLU A 78 5.44 -14.26 -15.28
CA GLU A 78 6.04 -13.30 -16.19
C GLU A 78 6.21 -11.90 -15.58
N ALA A 79 5.29 -11.47 -14.71
CA ALA A 79 5.28 -10.12 -14.11
C ALA A 79 6.05 -10.06 -12.79
N PHE A 80 6.15 -11.16 -12.06
CA PHE A 80 6.72 -11.21 -10.73
C PHE A 80 8.16 -10.64 -10.62
N PRO A 81 9.10 -10.92 -11.54
CA PRO A 81 10.44 -10.32 -11.48
C PRO A 81 10.41 -8.79 -11.56
N ALA A 82 9.55 -8.23 -12.40
CA ALA A 82 9.41 -6.77 -12.52
C ALA A 82 8.81 -6.16 -11.24
N TRP A 83 7.82 -6.79 -10.62
CA TRP A 83 7.24 -6.35 -9.37
C TRP A 83 8.23 -6.39 -8.21
N THR A 84 9.04 -7.45 -8.11
CA THR A 84 10.07 -7.55 -7.06
C THR A 84 11.17 -6.51 -7.26
N ALA A 85 11.57 -6.22 -8.49
CA ALA A 85 12.50 -5.13 -8.78
C ALA A 85 11.96 -3.76 -8.35
N ARG A 86 10.67 -3.51 -8.53
CA ARG A 86 10.01 -2.29 -8.01
C ARG A 86 10.01 -2.23 -6.49
N VAL A 87 9.77 -3.36 -5.81
CA VAL A 87 9.89 -3.43 -4.34
C VAL A 87 11.31 -3.09 -3.90
N ASP A 88 12.32 -3.65 -4.57
CA ASP A 88 13.72 -3.40 -4.20
C ASP A 88 14.13 -1.96 -4.45
N ALA A 89 13.64 -1.30 -5.50
CA ALA A 89 13.90 0.10 -5.80
C ALA A 89 13.40 1.06 -4.69
N ILE A 90 12.28 0.73 -4.04
CA ILE A 90 11.70 1.57 -2.98
C ILE A 90 12.09 1.12 -1.57
N ARG A 91 12.76 -0.04 -1.44
CA ARG A 91 13.08 -0.65 -0.14
C ARG A 91 13.77 0.31 0.81
N THR A 92 14.86 0.94 0.37
CA THR A 92 15.65 1.86 1.22
C THR A 92 14.81 3.01 1.75
N ALA A 93 13.91 3.56 0.94
CA ALA A 93 13.03 4.64 1.38
C ALA A 93 11.99 4.18 2.40
N LEU A 94 11.41 2.97 2.21
CA LEU A 94 10.40 2.43 3.11
C LEU A 94 10.98 1.89 4.43
N THR A 95 12.26 1.47 4.46
CA THR A 95 12.88 0.88 5.66
C THR A 95 13.73 1.88 6.46
N ARG A 96 13.61 3.16 6.18
CA ARG A 96 14.26 4.20 6.98
C ARG A 96 13.87 4.08 8.45
N ASP A 97 14.75 4.52 9.32
CA ASP A 97 14.55 4.56 10.77
C ASP A 97 14.31 3.19 11.40
N GLY A 98 14.81 2.12 10.75
CA GLY A 98 14.71 0.75 11.26
C GLY A 98 13.35 0.09 11.08
N ARG A 99 12.47 0.66 10.27
CA ARG A 99 11.15 0.07 9.96
C ARG A 99 11.29 -1.22 9.16
N ALA A 100 10.44 -2.20 9.42
CA ALA A 100 10.23 -3.30 8.49
C ALA A 100 9.57 -2.78 7.19
N LEU A 101 9.77 -3.50 6.09
CA LEU A 101 9.22 -3.09 4.78
C LEU A 101 7.69 -2.94 4.81
N ALA A 102 6.99 -3.86 5.48
CA ALA A 102 5.54 -3.77 5.67
C ALA A 102 5.14 -2.51 6.44
N GLN A 103 5.88 -2.18 7.51
CA GLN A 103 5.64 -0.97 8.30
C GLN A 103 5.84 0.30 7.46
N GLY A 104 6.89 0.36 6.65
CA GLY A 104 7.11 1.48 5.73
C GLY A 104 6.01 1.60 4.67
N ALA A 105 5.49 0.49 4.17
CA ALA A 105 4.37 0.50 3.22
C ALA A 105 3.08 1.04 3.86
N LEU A 106 2.81 0.72 5.12
CA LEU A 106 1.68 1.29 5.88
C LEU A 106 1.90 2.78 6.17
N ALA A 107 3.11 3.16 6.57
CA ALA A 107 3.51 4.54 6.83
C ALA A 107 3.39 5.42 5.58
N TRP A 108 3.66 4.88 4.39
CA TRP A 108 3.43 5.55 3.10
C TRP A 108 1.95 5.91 2.92
N ILE A 109 1.03 5.02 3.28
CA ILE A 109 -0.42 5.26 3.17
C ILE A 109 -0.85 6.43 4.05
N TRP A 110 -0.39 6.49 5.31
CA TRP A 110 -0.69 7.62 6.20
C TRP A 110 -0.05 8.93 5.73
N ALA A 111 1.15 8.87 5.15
CA ALA A 111 1.78 10.05 4.55
C ALA A 111 1.04 10.54 3.30
N ARG A 112 0.32 9.62 2.60
CA ARG A 112 -0.48 9.95 1.42
C ARG A 112 -1.76 10.71 1.78
N SER A 113 -2.40 10.35 2.90
CA SER A 113 -3.62 11.00 3.38
C SER A 113 -3.86 10.72 4.87
N PRO A 114 -4.16 11.75 5.68
CA PRO A 114 -4.56 11.57 7.07
C PRO A 114 -5.94 10.89 7.21
N ALA A 115 -6.76 10.89 6.16
CA ALA A 115 -8.04 10.19 6.13
C ALA A 115 -7.89 8.69 5.87
N ALA A 116 -6.70 8.22 5.47
CA ALA A 116 -6.47 6.83 5.08
C ALA A 116 -6.30 5.92 6.29
N ILE A 117 -7.06 4.82 6.29
CA ILE A 117 -7.00 3.77 7.30
C ILE A 117 -6.60 2.46 6.59
N PRO A 118 -5.35 2.03 6.66
CA PRO A 118 -4.92 0.76 6.09
C PRO A 118 -5.56 -0.42 6.83
N ILE A 119 -6.05 -1.41 6.08
CA ILE A 119 -6.61 -2.65 6.61
C ILE A 119 -5.77 -3.85 6.15
N PRO A 120 -4.54 -4.02 6.70
CA PRO A 120 -3.65 -5.10 6.32
C PRO A 120 -4.18 -6.45 6.77
N GLY A 121 -4.13 -7.45 5.86
CA GLY A 121 -4.38 -8.84 6.23
C GLY A 121 -3.23 -9.42 7.04
N PHE A 122 -3.52 -10.38 7.90
CA PHE A 122 -2.53 -11.14 8.68
C PHE A 122 -2.98 -12.59 8.84
N ARG A 123 -2.03 -13.48 9.13
CA ARG A 123 -2.25 -14.92 9.37
C ARG A 123 -1.68 -15.39 10.72
N THR A 124 -0.79 -14.60 11.32
CA THR A 124 -0.12 -14.92 12.57
C THR A 124 -0.14 -13.73 13.52
N VAL A 125 0.01 -14.00 14.82
CA VAL A 125 0.13 -12.97 15.86
C VAL A 125 1.32 -12.04 15.55
N ALA A 126 2.47 -12.58 15.19
CA ALA A 126 3.65 -11.77 14.85
C ALA A 126 3.39 -10.78 13.70
N GLN A 127 2.59 -11.17 12.70
CA GLN A 127 2.24 -10.25 11.60
C GLN A 127 1.32 -9.11 12.05
N ILE A 128 0.35 -9.37 12.94
CA ILE A 128 -0.51 -8.29 13.43
C ILE A 128 0.25 -7.37 14.38
N GLU A 129 1.14 -7.90 15.19
CA GLU A 129 2.04 -7.11 16.03
C GLU A 129 2.96 -6.22 15.19
N GLU A 130 3.60 -6.77 14.15
CA GLU A 130 4.42 -6.00 13.20
C GLU A 130 3.61 -4.88 12.52
N ASN A 131 2.39 -5.20 12.06
CA ASN A 131 1.51 -4.21 11.44
C ASN A 131 1.09 -3.11 12.45
N ALA A 132 0.78 -3.47 13.69
CA ALA A 132 0.39 -2.52 14.73
C ALA A 132 1.53 -1.57 15.11
N LEU A 133 2.75 -2.08 15.23
CA LEU A 133 3.95 -1.28 15.52
C LEU A 133 4.23 -0.21 14.45
N ALA A 134 3.69 -0.35 13.23
CA ALA A 134 3.79 0.71 12.23
C ALA A 134 3.16 2.02 12.68
N CYS A 135 2.13 1.97 13.57
CA CYS A 135 1.47 3.17 14.10
C CYS A 135 2.41 3.99 14.98
N ASP A 136 3.31 3.35 15.73
CA ASP A 136 4.22 4.04 16.67
C ASP A 136 5.27 4.86 15.91
N ALA A 137 5.65 4.41 14.72
CA ALA A 137 6.61 5.09 13.88
C ALA A 137 6.00 6.25 13.04
N GLY A 138 4.67 6.30 12.93
CA GLY A 138 3.93 7.33 12.20
C GLY A 138 4.11 7.29 10.67
N PRO A 139 3.64 8.33 9.94
CA PRO A 139 3.75 8.42 8.49
C PRO A 139 5.21 8.53 8.02
N LEU A 140 5.44 8.28 6.72
CA LEU A 140 6.75 8.55 6.10
C LEU A 140 7.00 10.06 6.01
N GLU A 141 8.26 10.43 6.19
CA GLU A 141 8.70 11.81 6.00
C GLU A 141 8.66 12.22 4.51
N PRO A 142 8.51 13.52 4.21
CA PRO A 142 8.37 14.02 2.83
C PRO A 142 9.51 13.62 1.89
N ASP A 143 10.75 13.53 2.37
CA ASP A 143 11.90 13.13 1.58
C ASP A 143 11.89 11.63 1.24
N ALA A 144 11.38 10.79 2.15
CA ALA A 144 11.15 9.38 1.88
C ALA A 144 10.02 9.18 0.86
N MET A 145 8.93 9.96 0.95
CA MET A 145 7.87 9.99 -0.05
C MET A 145 8.40 10.36 -1.43
N ALA A 146 9.21 11.43 -1.53
CA ALA A 146 9.84 11.87 -2.77
C ALA A 146 10.78 10.79 -3.35
N ALA A 147 11.52 10.08 -2.50
CA ALA A 147 12.40 8.99 -2.92
C ALA A 147 11.60 7.80 -3.49
N VAL A 148 10.45 7.45 -2.88
CA VAL A 148 9.54 6.43 -3.40
C VAL A 148 9.00 6.83 -4.76
N ASP A 149 8.52 8.07 -4.91
CA ASP A 149 7.95 8.56 -6.17
C ASP A 149 9.00 8.60 -7.28
N ALA A 150 10.21 9.06 -7.00
CA ALA A 150 11.33 9.05 -7.95
C ALA A 150 11.70 7.62 -8.39
N ALA A 151 11.79 6.67 -7.46
CA ALA A 151 12.14 5.28 -7.75
C ALA A 151 11.05 4.57 -8.57
N LEU A 152 9.79 4.97 -8.45
CA LEU A 152 8.67 4.44 -9.22
C LEU A 152 8.38 5.24 -10.51
N GLY A 153 9.20 6.24 -10.83
CA GLY A 153 9.02 7.08 -12.02
C GLY A 153 7.79 7.97 -11.97
N ARG A 154 7.31 8.32 -10.78
CA ARG A 154 6.21 9.27 -10.61
C ARG A 154 6.75 10.68 -10.60
N VAL A 155 6.13 11.56 -11.37
CA VAL A 155 6.39 13.00 -11.28
C VAL A 155 5.68 13.51 -10.03
N ALA A 156 6.41 14.19 -9.15
CA ALA A 156 5.78 14.90 -8.04
C ALA A 156 4.71 15.86 -8.61
N PRO A 157 3.49 15.91 -8.02
CA PRO A 157 2.52 16.91 -8.45
C PRO A 157 3.18 18.27 -8.32
N GLY A 158 3.25 18.99 -9.44
CA GLY A 158 3.84 20.34 -9.49
C GLY A 158 3.15 21.22 -8.44
N ARG A 159 3.97 21.91 -7.65
CA ARG A 159 3.50 22.94 -6.71
C ARG A 159 2.86 24.10 -7.45
#